data_d11326668bf01abed70e06fc3cdab9ed
#
_entry.id   d11326668bf01abed70e06fc3cdab9ed
#
_cell.length_a   1.000
_cell.length_b   1.000
_cell.length_c   1.000
_cell.angle_alpha   90.00
_cell.angle_beta   90.00
_cell.angle_gamma   90.00
#
_symmetry.space_group_name_H-M   'P 1'
#
loop_
_entity.id
_entity.type
_entity.pdbx_description
1 polymer ?
#
loop_
_entity_poly.entity_id
_entity_poly.type
_entity_poly.pdbx_seq_one_letter_code
_entity_poly.pdbx_strand_id
1 'polypeptide(L)'
;MPRLNDDTVNKVDTRLRAIIGKGAKGLSPIQLILAYTDWLAHLSISPARRVQLLQSFAEKVLYLTTATARQIAERSEEPPPRSSSLFKHELWKKLPFNMMARSHGLVLEWLREADTEVPGMDRLNVELVNFMNEQLLDIASPANFLPTNPEVLKVTWDNKGKNLLEGIGNMQRDIQKKLLKDDRPDMGDYKVGENLGVTPGQVIFQNHLIEVIQYSPSTETVASEPLLIVPAWIMKYYILDLLPENSMVNYLVGQGKTVFMISWKNPDKDDRELDLDDYLKHGFLAALDAVKAVVPDTKINTMGYCIGGTLLSIGAAYLAREDDDSLNSVTLLAAQVDFTEAGEITRFLGASQLAFLDSMMWTDGYLEAASMGGAFKALRAQDMIWNPAVERYYMGRESKPIPLMAWNADGTRMPAAMHSRYLHELFVENRLTQCKFLIDEKPIAIQDVRVPFFVVGTTADHVAPWKSVYKINHIARSDITFLLTSGGHNAGIACGPEHPRRTYQVAFREPMDKYIDPDTWVATQETHTGSWWPVLNLWLDQQCSEEVAPPPMGAPDKGYKVLWPAPGKYVFG
;
A
#
# COMPACT_ATOMS: atom_id res chain seq x y z
N MET A 1 39.55 3.84 -33.34
CA MET A 1 39.13 3.18 -32.11
C MET A 1 38.10 2.10 -32.48
N PRO A 2 38.20 0.88 -31.99
CA PRO A 2 37.18 -0.11 -32.23
C PRO A 2 35.84 0.39 -31.63
N ARG A 3 34.75 0.24 -32.40
CA ARG A 3 33.41 0.58 -31.89
C ARG A 3 33.06 -0.39 -30.74
N LEU A 4 32.56 0.16 -29.63
CA LEU A 4 31.97 -0.67 -28.57
C LEU A 4 30.76 -1.43 -29.15
N ASN A 5 30.60 -2.68 -28.82
CA ASN A 5 29.40 -3.42 -29.21
C ASN A 5 28.21 -2.98 -28.33
N ASP A 6 26.99 -3.15 -28.84
CA ASP A 6 25.75 -2.69 -28.18
C ASP A 6 25.56 -3.33 -26.80
N ASP A 7 25.95 -4.59 -26.60
CA ASP A 7 25.87 -5.27 -25.30
C ASP A 7 26.79 -4.61 -24.25
N THR A 8 28.02 -4.23 -24.65
CA THR A 8 28.95 -3.51 -23.76
C THR A 8 28.43 -2.12 -23.41
N VAL A 9 27.90 -1.38 -24.41
CA VAL A 9 27.30 -0.05 -24.19
C VAL A 9 26.14 -0.16 -23.21
N ASN A 10 25.20 -1.06 -23.46
CA ASN A 10 24.05 -1.28 -22.59
C ASN A 10 24.44 -1.65 -21.16
N LYS A 11 25.41 -2.52 -20.97
CA LYS A 11 25.90 -2.92 -19.64
C LYS A 11 26.55 -1.76 -18.88
N VAL A 12 27.35 -0.93 -19.54
CA VAL A 12 28.02 0.22 -18.91
C VAL A 12 26.99 1.26 -18.51
N ASP A 13 26.07 1.62 -19.42
CA ASP A 13 25.04 2.63 -19.17
C ASP A 13 24.06 2.20 -18.08
N THR A 14 23.67 0.92 -18.07
CA THR A 14 22.82 0.35 -17.03
C THR A 14 23.48 0.41 -15.66
N ARG A 15 24.77 0.05 -15.56
CA ARG A 15 25.53 0.16 -14.30
C ARG A 15 25.64 1.61 -13.82
N LEU A 16 25.91 2.55 -14.73
CA LEU A 16 25.99 3.97 -14.37
C LEU A 16 24.66 4.49 -13.84
N ARG A 17 23.55 4.19 -14.54
CA ARG A 17 22.20 4.54 -14.06
C ARG A 17 21.89 3.91 -12.70
N ALA A 18 22.26 2.65 -12.48
CA ALA A 18 22.08 1.98 -11.19
C ALA A 18 22.87 2.67 -10.06
N ILE A 19 24.12 3.06 -10.30
CA ILE A 19 24.94 3.78 -9.30
C ILE A 19 24.29 5.14 -8.97
N ILE A 20 23.88 5.91 -9.97
CA ILE A 20 23.22 7.20 -9.77
C ILE A 20 21.90 7.01 -9.03
N GLY A 21 21.07 6.04 -9.44
CA GLY A 21 19.80 5.72 -8.81
C GLY A 21 19.96 5.34 -7.33
N LYS A 22 20.93 4.50 -7.00
CA LYS A 22 21.26 4.15 -5.61
C LYS A 22 21.70 5.36 -4.80
N GLY A 23 22.54 6.23 -5.38
CA GLY A 23 22.96 7.48 -4.73
C GLY A 23 21.79 8.44 -4.47
N ALA A 24 20.83 8.49 -5.38
CA ALA A 24 19.60 9.29 -5.28
C ALA A 24 18.46 8.56 -4.54
N LYS A 25 18.74 7.45 -3.85
CA LYS A 25 17.75 6.63 -3.09
C LYS A 25 16.55 6.19 -3.92
N GLY A 26 16.80 5.80 -5.16
CA GLY A 26 15.78 5.31 -6.08
C GLY A 26 15.04 6.38 -6.89
N LEU A 27 15.29 7.66 -6.67
CA LEU A 27 14.73 8.74 -7.49
C LEU A 27 15.60 9.00 -8.72
N SER A 28 14.98 9.28 -9.85
CA SER A 28 15.67 9.71 -11.07
C SER A 28 15.93 11.22 -11.03
N PRO A 29 17.20 11.67 -10.92
CA PRO A 29 17.50 13.10 -11.01
C PRO A 29 17.07 13.70 -12.35
N ILE A 30 17.15 12.90 -13.43
CA ILE A 30 16.74 13.32 -14.78
C ILE A 30 15.25 13.62 -14.82
N GLN A 31 14.42 12.76 -14.23
CA GLN A 31 12.97 12.98 -14.18
C GLN A 31 12.62 14.28 -13.45
N LEU A 32 13.32 14.59 -12.35
CA LEU A 32 13.13 15.84 -11.62
C LEU A 32 13.53 17.05 -12.46
N ILE A 33 14.69 17.00 -13.11
CA ILE A 33 15.16 18.09 -13.99
C ILE A 33 14.16 18.33 -15.12
N LEU A 34 13.65 17.26 -15.76
CA LEU A 34 12.66 17.38 -16.84
C LEU A 34 11.36 18.01 -16.32
N ALA A 35 10.85 17.60 -15.17
CA ALA A 35 9.62 18.14 -14.60
C ALA A 35 9.73 19.63 -14.28
N TYR A 36 10.82 20.05 -13.61
CA TYR A 36 11.04 21.47 -13.32
C TYR A 36 11.34 22.31 -14.58
N THR A 37 12.01 21.73 -15.58
CA THR A 37 12.25 22.41 -16.86
C THR A 37 10.95 22.63 -17.61
N ASP A 38 10.06 21.64 -17.65
CA ASP A 38 8.73 21.73 -18.25
C ASP A 38 7.90 22.82 -17.57
N TRP A 39 7.84 22.81 -16.22
CA TRP A 39 7.17 23.82 -15.43
C TRP A 39 7.70 25.24 -15.70
N LEU A 40 9.02 25.46 -15.63
CA LEU A 40 9.64 26.76 -15.87
C LEU A 40 9.43 27.26 -17.30
N ALA A 41 9.54 26.37 -18.29
CA ALA A 41 9.33 26.72 -19.70
C ALA A 41 7.89 27.20 -19.93
N HIS A 42 6.89 26.46 -19.50
CA HIS A 42 5.48 26.83 -19.68
C HIS A 42 5.10 28.08 -18.86
N LEU A 43 5.61 28.21 -17.64
CA LEU A 43 5.39 29.40 -16.82
C LEU A 43 6.04 30.64 -17.45
N SER A 44 7.23 30.50 -18.13
CA SER A 44 7.95 31.60 -18.78
C SER A 44 7.16 32.22 -19.93
N ILE A 45 6.41 31.39 -20.67
CA ILE A 45 5.56 31.83 -21.80
C ILE A 45 4.13 32.18 -21.39
N SER A 46 3.81 32.13 -20.07
CA SER A 46 2.50 32.43 -19.54
C SER A 46 2.50 33.72 -18.69
N PRO A 47 2.66 34.92 -19.30
CA PRO A 47 2.82 36.16 -18.54
C PRO A 47 1.60 36.55 -17.73
N ALA A 48 0.38 36.30 -18.20
CA ALA A 48 -0.84 36.56 -17.47
C ALA A 48 -0.92 35.69 -16.21
N ARG A 49 -0.53 34.42 -16.32
CA ARG A 49 -0.48 33.51 -15.18
C ARG A 49 0.52 33.96 -14.12
N ARG A 50 1.70 34.42 -14.53
CA ARG A 50 2.68 35.02 -13.58
C ARG A 50 2.12 36.23 -12.85
N VAL A 51 1.36 37.08 -13.54
CA VAL A 51 0.68 38.23 -12.88
C VAL A 51 -0.35 37.75 -11.87
N GLN A 52 -1.18 36.75 -12.22
CA GLN A 52 -2.14 36.17 -11.28
C GLN A 52 -1.45 35.58 -10.04
N LEU A 53 -0.34 34.86 -10.21
CA LEU A 53 0.43 34.30 -9.10
C LEU A 53 1.02 35.39 -8.20
N LEU A 54 1.51 36.48 -8.77
CA LEU A 54 1.97 37.65 -7.99
C LEU A 54 0.82 38.32 -7.23
N GLN A 55 -0.35 38.46 -7.85
CA GLN A 55 -1.53 38.98 -7.20
C GLN A 55 -1.99 38.07 -6.04
N SER A 56 -2.12 36.77 -6.29
CA SER A 56 -2.45 35.78 -5.25
C SER A 56 -1.45 35.80 -4.10
N PHE A 57 -0.16 35.90 -4.38
CA PHE A 57 0.87 36.05 -3.35
C PHE A 57 0.66 37.32 -2.51
N ALA A 58 0.44 38.47 -3.17
CA ALA A 58 0.21 39.73 -2.48
C ALA A 58 -1.07 39.71 -1.61
N GLU A 59 -2.15 39.09 -2.10
CA GLU A 59 -3.40 38.89 -1.34
C GLU A 59 -3.16 37.99 -0.11
N LYS A 60 -2.42 36.92 -0.23
CA LYS A 60 -2.06 36.03 0.89
C LYS A 60 -1.20 36.74 1.95
N VAL A 61 -0.25 37.57 1.53
CA VAL A 61 0.58 38.39 2.42
C VAL A 61 -0.31 39.44 3.15
N LEU A 62 -1.19 40.12 2.41
CA LEU A 62 -2.12 41.09 3.00
C LEU A 62 -3.08 40.41 3.99
N TYR A 63 -3.62 39.24 3.64
CA TYR A 63 -4.44 38.44 4.54
C TYR A 63 -3.68 38.05 5.82
N LEU A 64 -2.45 37.55 5.71
CA LEU A 64 -1.62 37.16 6.85
C LEU A 64 -1.37 38.34 7.78
N THR A 65 -1.00 39.51 7.23
CA THR A 65 -0.70 40.71 8.02
C THR A 65 -1.93 41.27 8.68
N THR A 66 -3.06 41.35 7.99
CA THR A 66 -4.35 41.87 8.55
C THR A 66 -4.92 40.91 9.59
N ALA A 67 -4.89 39.60 9.37
CA ALA A 67 -5.34 38.60 10.34
C ALA A 67 -4.47 38.65 11.61
N THR A 68 -3.14 38.76 11.46
CA THR A 68 -2.22 38.87 12.60
C THR A 68 -2.46 40.16 13.37
N ALA A 69 -2.64 41.33 12.69
CA ALA A 69 -2.93 42.60 13.33
C ALA A 69 -4.27 42.56 14.11
N ARG A 70 -5.31 41.95 13.54
CA ARG A 70 -6.59 41.72 14.19
C ARG A 70 -6.43 40.87 15.45
N GLN A 71 -5.73 39.75 15.35
CA GLN A 71 -5.49 38.85 16.48
C GLN A 71 -4.76 39.56 17.63
N ILE A 72 -3.81 40.44 17.32
CA ILE A 72 -3.13 41.29 18.34
C ILE A 72 -4.11 42.29 18.97
N ALA A 73 -4.90 42.97 18.15
CA ALA A 73 -5.82 44.01 18.61
C ALA A 73 -6.96 43.44 19.48
N GLU A 74 -7.54 42.33 19.07
CA GLU A 74 -8.69 41.70 19.72
C GLU A 74 -8.28 40.75 20.84
N ARG A 75 -6.98 40.45 20.99
CA ARG A 75 -6.46 39.41 21.88
C ARG A 75 -7.17 38.06 21.70
N SER A 76 -7.60 37.79 20.47
CA SER A 76 -8.37 36.59 20.12
C SER A 76 -7.45 35.40 19.86
N GLU A 77 -7.96 34.18 20.14
CA GLU A 77 -7.33 32.95 19.72
C GLU A 77 -8.07 32.45 18.47
N GLU A 78 -7.49 32.69 17.30
CA GLU A 78 -8.06 32.18 16.05
C GLU A 78 -7.44 30.82 15.65
N PRO A 79 -8.24 29.88 15.18
CA PRO A 79 -7.70 28.61 14.69
C PRO A 79 -6.76 28.85 13.50
N PRO A 80 -5.69 28.07 13.35
CA PRO A 80 -4.92 28.06 12.11
C PRO A 80 -5.81 27.63 10.94
N PRO A 81 -5.45 27.96 9.70
CA PRO A 81 -6.22 27.54 8.52
C PRO A 81 -6.48 26.03 8.56
N ARG A 82 -7.64 25.61 8.09
CA ARG A 82 -8.12 24.20 8.14
C ARG A 82 -7.25 23.16 7.41
N SER A 83 -6.21 23.59 6.73
CA SER A 83 -5.47 22.80 5.75
C SER A 83 -4.47 21.79 6.30
N SER A 84 -4.16 21.78 7.59
CA SER A 84 -3.10 20.89 8.09
C SER A 84 -3.48 20.18 9.39
N SER A 85 -3.34 18.85 9.37
CA SER A 85 -3.40 18.01 10.57
C SER A 85 -2.27 18.32 11.57
N LEU A 86 -1.24 19.03 11.13
CA LEU A 86 -0.04 19.37 11.89
C LEU A 86 -0.28 20.39 13.01
N PHE A 87 -1.21 21.31 12.82
CA PHE A 87 -1.41 22.47 13.69
C PHE A 87 -2.71 22.39 14.50
N LYS A 88 -3.14 21.17 14.89
CA LYS A 88 -4.41 20.93 15.59
C LYS A 88 -4.40 21.32 17.07
N HIS A 89 -3.23 21.28 17.70
CA HIS A 89 -3.12 21.54 19.13
C HIS A 89 -3.42 23.01 19.46
N GLU A 90 -4.07 23.27 20.60
CA GLU A 90 -4.50 24.60 21.03
C GLU A 90 -3.37 25.66 21.10
N LEU A 91 -2.14 25.23 21.36
CA LEU A 91 -0.99 26.13 21.42
C LEU A 91 -0.67 26.80 20.08
N TRP A 92 -1.06 26.18 18.95
CA TRP A 92 -0.90 26.76 17.64
C TRP A 92 -1.87 27.93 17.35
N LYS A 93 -2.88 28.13 18.20
CA LYS A 93 -3.77 29.30 18.14
C LYS A 93 -3.13 30.59 18.68
N LYS A 94 -2.02 30.47 19.41
CA LYS A 94 -1.33 31.57 20.07
C LYS A 94 -0.24 32.18 19.21
N LEU A 95 -0.06 33.49 19.27
CA LEU A 95 1.07 34.18 18.64
C LEU A 95 2.39 33.84 19.37
N PRO A 96 3.52 33.74 18.65
CA PRO A 96 3.68 33.92 17.21
C PRO A 96 3.36 32.65 16.37
N PHE A 97 3.06 31.51 17.00
CA PHE A 97 2.91 30.22 16.37
C PHE A 97 1.74 30.17 15.39
N ASN A 98 0.64 30.87 15.69
CA ASN A 98 -0.49 30.98 14.76
C ASN A 98 -0.08 31.62 13.43
N MET A 99 0.71 32.70 13.48
CA MET A 99 1.24 33.35 12.28
C MET A 99 2.14 32.39 11.46
N MET A 100 2.99 31.60 12.14
CA MET A 100 3.87 30.62 11.48
C MET A 100 3.06 29.50 10.80
N ALA A 101 2.05 28.95 11.49
CA ALA A 101 1.17 27.93 10.92
C ALA A 101 0.37 28.46 9.73
N ARG A 102 -0.15 29.69 9.83
CA ARG A 102 -0.86 30.35 8.71
C ARG A 102 0.07 30.62 7.53
N SER A 103 1.28 31.13 7.76
CA SER A 103 2.28 31.33 6.71
C SER A 103 2.54 30.06 5.95
N HIS A 104 2.78 28.96 6.66
CA HIS A 104 3.03 27.65 6.05
C HIS A 104 1.83 27.21 5.19
N GLY A 105 0.60 27.31 5.68
CA GLY A 105 -0.61 26.98 4.92
C GLY A 105 -0.80 27.85 3.66
N LEU A 106 -0.59 29.16 3.78
CA LEU A 106 -0.72 30.08 2.65
C LEU A 106 0.36 29.86 1.57
N VAL A 107 1.59 29.52 1.98
CA VAL A 107 2.66 29.15 1.03
C VAL A 107 2.31 27.85 0.32
N LEU A 108 1.77 26.86 1.03
CA LEU A 108 1.32 25.60 0.41
C LEU A 108 0.22 25.85 -0.63
N GLU A 109 -0.77 26.64 -0.30
CA GLU A 109 -1.84 27.02 -1.25
C GLU A 109 -1.28 27.74 -2.47
N TRP A 110 -0.36 28.68 -2.27
CA TRP A 110 0.26 29.41 -3.37
C TRP A 110 1.13 28.52 -4.26
N LEU A 111 1.91 27.59 -3.68
CA LEU A 111 2.68 26.61 -4.45
C LEU A 111 1.76 25.71 -5.30
N ARG A 112 0.67 25.22 -4.72
CA ARG A 112 -0.31 24.42 -5.46
C ARG A 112 -0.89 25.18 -6.65
N GLU A 113 -1.24 26.47 -6.47
CA GLU A 113 -1.67 27.32 -7.57
C GLU A 113 -0.56 27.44 -8.65
N ALA A 114 0.69 27.63 -8.22
CA ALA A 114 1.82 27.79 -9.14
C ALA A 114 2.14 26.51 -9.93
N ASP A 115 1.89 25.35 -9.33
CA ASP A 115 2.28 24.07 -9.91
C ASP A 115 1.17 23.48 -10.79
N THR A 116 -0.10 23.60 -10.39
CA THR A 116 -1.20 22.84 -10.99
C THR A 116 -1.94 23.59 -12.11
N GLU A 117 -1.85 24.91 -12.17
CA GLU A 117 -2.63 25.72 -13.11
C GLU A 117 -1.78 26.34 -14.23
N VAL A 118 -0.68 25.70 -14.61
CA VAL A 118 0.16 26.12 -15.74
C VAL A 118 -0.25 25.36 -17.00
N PRO A 119 -0.86 26.01 -18.01
CA PRO A 119 -1.35 25.31 -19.19
C PRO A 119 -0.20 24.72 -20.02
N GLY A 120 -0.43 23.51 -20.53
CA GLY A 120 0.49 22.86 -21.48
C GLY A 120 1.51 21.91 -20.86
N MET A 121 1.66 21.93 -19.54
CA MET A 121 2.53 20.97 -18.84
C MET A 121 2.04 19.52 -18.98
N ASP A 122 2.97 18.59 -19.05
CA ASP A 122 2.68 17.17 -18.94
C ASP A 122 2.13 16.85 -17.54
N ARG A 123 1.06 16.05 -17.47
CA ARG A 123 0.37 15.73 -16.22
C ARG A 123 1.29 15.13 -15.17
N LEU A 124 2.18 14.21 -15.57
CA LEU A 124 3.12 13.58 -14.66
C LEU A 124 4.10 14.60 -14.07
N ASN A 125 4.56 15.56 -14.88
CA ASN A 125 5.44 16.63 -14.43
C ASN A 125 4.74 17.55 -13.45
N VAL A 126 3.46 17.90 -13.68
CA VAL A 126 2.64 18.68 -12.73
C VAL A 126 2.57 17.95 -11.38
N GLU A 127 2.22 16.68 -11.37
CA GLU A 127 2.10 15.88 -10.16
C GLU A 127 3.43 15.76 -9.41
N LEU A 128 4.54 15.61 -10.15
CA LEU A 128 5.87 15.47 -9.56
C LEU A 128 6.39 16.81 -8.99
N VAL A 129 6.22 17.93 -9.70
CA VAL A 129 6.63 19.27 -9.22
C VAL A 129 5.83 19.63 -7.97
N ASN A 130 4.50 19.45 -7.99
CA ASN A 130 3.65 19.70 -6.84
C ASN A 130 4.07 18.85 -5.62
N PHE A 131 4.27 17.55 -5.82
CA PHE A 131 4.75 16.65 -4.76
C PHE A 131 6.10 17.10 -4.19
N MET A 132 7.08 17.41 -5.04
CA MET A 132 8.41 17.83 -4.57
C MET A 132 8.37 19.16 -3.83
N ASN A 133 7.58 20.14 -4.29
CA ASN A 133 7.41 21.42 -3.62
C ASN A 133 6.71 21.25 -2.26
N GLU A 134 5.70 20.38 -2.16
CA GLU A 134 5.08 20.00 -0.88
C GLU A 134 6.11 19.38 0.07
N GLN A 135 6.94 18.42 -0.41
CA GLN A 135 7.99 17.82 0.41
C GLN A 135 9.01 18.84 0.93
N LEU A 136 9.44 19.79 0.08
CA LEU A 136 10.36 20.85 0.50
C LEU A 136 9.72 21.77 1.56
N LEU A 137 8.44 22.08 1.41
CA LEU A 137 7.71 22.88 2.38
C LEU A 137 7.49 22.12 3.69
N ASP A 138 7.20 20.83 3.63
CA ASP A 138 7.07 19.97 4.81
C ASP A 138 8.38 19.91 5.61
N ILE A 139 9.54 19.80 4.94
CA ILE A 139 10.85 19.90 5.61
C ILE A 139 10.96 21.24 6.38
N ALA A 140 10.52 22.32 5.78
CA ALA A 140 10.55 23.67 6.36
C ALA A 140 9.41 23.96 7.35
N SER A 141 8.54 22.99 7.63
CA SER A 141 7.40 23.17 8.53
C SER A 141 7.84 23.65 9.91
N PRO A 142 7.19 24.69 10.47
CA PRO A 142 7.48 25.15 11.82
C PRO A 142 7.23 24.08 12.90
N ALA A 143 6.46 23.05 12.60
CA ALA A 143 6.25 21.91 13.49
C ALA A 143 7.50 21.03 13.68
N ASN A 144 8.44 21.09 12.74
CA ASN A 144 9.63 20.22 12.73
C ASN A 144 10.82 20.78 13.52
N PHE A 145 10.74 22.00 14.05
CA PHE A 145 11.87 22.64 14.72
C PHE A 145 11.53 23.02 16.16
N LEU A 146 12.47 22.78 17.05
CA LEU A 146 12.33 23.06 18.48
C LEU A 146 11.89 24.50 18.79
N PRO A 147 12.49 25.58 18.21
CA PRO A 147 12.13 26.94 18.58
C PRO A 147 10.78 27.41 18.02
N THR A 148 10.25 26.73 17.03
CA THR A 148 9.00 27.12 16.36
C THR A 148 7.83 26.19 16.67
N ASN A 149 8.07 25.07 17.35
CA ASN A 149 7.03 24.14 17.76
C ASN A 149 6.56 24.42 19.21
N PRO A 150 5.35 24.98 19.42
CA PRO A 150 4.88 25.34 20.76
C PRO A 150 4.65 24.13 21.68
N GLU A 151 4.35 22.97 21.11
CA GLU A 151 4.15 21.75 21.89
C GLU A 151 5.48 21.27 22.47
N VAL A 152 6.53 21.27 21.65
CA VAL A 152 7.90 20.95 22.09
C VAL A 152 8.38 21.94 23.14
N LEU A 153 8.18 23.25 22.90
CA LEU A 153 8.55 24.28 23.86
C LEU A 153 7.85 24.10 25.21
N LYS A 154 6.53 23.82 25.19
CA LYS A 154 5.78 23.56 26.41
C LYS A 154 6.29 22.32 27.14
N VAL A 155 6.45 21.20 26.46
CA VAL A 155 6.98 19.95 27.05
C VAL A 155 8.39 20.17 27.62
N THR A 156 9.24 20.92 26.91
CA THR A 156 10.58 21.24 27.37
C THR A 156 10.58 22.09 28.63
N TRP A 157 9.68 23.09 28.70
CA TRP A 157 9.51 23.92 29.88
C TRP A 157 8.99 23.12 31.08
N ASP A 158 7.91 22.36 30.88
CA ASP A 158 7.28 21.57 31.93
C ASP A 158 8.24 20.49 32.50
N ASN A 159 9.04 19.88 31.64
CA ASN A 159 10.02 18.84 32.01
C ASN A 159 11.43 19.40 32.32
N LYS A 160 11.61 20.70 32.39
CA LYS A 160 12.89 21.38 32.65
C LYS A 160 14.02 20.89 31.73
N GLY A 161 13.69 20.61 30.45
CA GLY A 161 14.64 20.16 29.44
C GLY A 161 14.98 18.65 29.46
N LYS A 162 14.39 17.86 30.35
CA LYS A 162 14.68 16.41 30.46
C LYS A 162 14.35 15.67 29.17
N ASN A 163 13.23 16.02 28.51
CA ASN A 163 12.84 15.48 27.20
C ASN A 163 13.92 15.64 26.14
N LEU A 164 14.67 16.74 26.13
CA LEU A 164 15.74 16.96 25.15
C LEU A 164 16.95 16.05 25.43
N LEU A 165 17.28 15.82 26.71
CA LEU A 165 18.34 14.88 27.08
C LEU A 165 17.98 13.44 26.69
N GLU A 166 16.73 13.04 26.91
CA GLU A 166 16.19 11.76 26.47
C GLU A 166 16.22 11.66 24.95
N GLY A 167 15.82 12.73 24.25
CA GLY A 167 15.87 12.81 22.79
C GLY A 167 17.28 12.69 22.21
N ILE A 168 18.28 13.31 22.83
CA ILE A 168 19.68 13.16 22.45
C ILE A 168 20.13 11.70 22.63
N GLY A 169 19.75 11.06 23.73
CA GLY A 169 20.01 9.64 23.97
C GLY A 169 19.36 8.74 22.89
N ASN A 170 18.13 9.05 22.49
CA ASN A 170 17.45 8.35 21.41
C ASN A 170 18.20 8.52 20.08
N MET A 171 18.59 9.73 19.73
CA MET A 171 19.34 10.03 18.52
C MET A 171 20.70 9.31 18.49
N GLN A 172 21.43 9.27 19.62
CA GLN A 172 22.70 8.55 19.72
C GLN A 172 22.51 7.05 19.48
N ARG A 173 21.48 6.42 20.07
CA ARG A 173 21.16 5.01 19.83
C ARG A 173 20.84 4.73 18.36
N ASP A 174 20.08 5.61 17.70
CA ASP A 174 19.72 5.42 16.31
C ASP A 174 20.92 5.61 15.37
N ILE A 175 21.79 6.56 15.65
CA ILE A 175 23.08 6.74 14.94
C ILE A 175 23.98 5.50 15.13
N GLN A 176 24.06 4.99 16.34
CA GLN A 176 24.87 3.79 16.63
C GLN A 176 24.34 2.56 15.89
N LYS A 177 23.01 2.30 15.89
CA LYS A 177 22.39 1.24 15.09
C LYS A 177 22.77 1.36 13.61
N LYS A 178 22.66 2.57 13.05
CA LYS A 178 23.00 2.82 11.65
C LYS A 178 24.48 2.63 11.34
N LEU A 179 25.38 3.04 12.22
CA LEU A 179 26.83 2.85 12.06
C LEU A 179 27.22 1.38 12.13
N LEU A 180 26.54 0.60 12.98
CA LEU A 180 26.73 -0.84 13.10
C LEU A 180 26.08 -1.63 11.96
N LYS A 181 25.41 -0.94 11.02
CA LYS A 181 24.63 -1.56 9.94
C LYS A 181 23.65 -2.61 10.46
N ASP A 182 23.04 -2.34 11.61
CA ASP A 182 21.98 -3.16 12.14
C ASP A 182 20.67 -2.80 11.41
N ASP A 183 20.49 -3.43 10.24
CA ASP A 183 19.34 -3.23 9.36
C ASP A 183 18.15 -4.13 9.75
N ARG A 184 18.23 -4.81 10.91
CA ARG A 184 17.11 -5.64 11.38
C ARG A 184 15.87 -4.79 11.63
N PRO A 185 14.71 -5.27 11.19
CA PRO A 185 13.46 -4.55 11.42
C PRO A 185 13.21 -4.34 12.92
N ASP A 186 12.77 -3.14 13.29
CA ASP A 186 12.37 -2.86 14.67
C ASP A 186 10.96 -3.41 14.91
N MET A 187 10.92 -4.67 15.32
CA MET A 187 9.68 -5.39 15.62
C MET A 187 9.20 -5.15 17.07
N GLY A 188 9.99 -4.43 17.90
CA GLY A 188 9.71 -4.30 19.33
C GLY A 188 9.65 -5.66 20.04
N ASP A 189 8.56 -5.90 20.77
CA ASP A 189 8.31 -7.17 21.47
C ASP A 189 7.62 -8.23 20.57
N TYR A 190 7.40 -7.91 19.28
CA TYR A 190 6.70 -8.79 18.36
C TYR A 190 7.63 -9.77 17.67
N LYS A 191 7.20 -11.02 17.57
CA LYS A 191 7.94 -12.11 16.95
C LYS A 191 7.00 -13.03 16.18
N VAL A 192 7.33 -13.29 14.94
CA VAL A 192 6.60 -14.21 14.07
C VAL A 192 6.68 -15.62 14.63
N GLY A 193 5.55 -16.31 14.72
CA GLY A 193 5.43 -17.65 15.29
C GLY A 193 5.37 -17.70 16.83
N GLU A 194 5.61 -16.56 17.55
CA GLU A 194 5.44 -16.49 19.01
C GLU A 194 4.21 -15.67 19.40
N ASN A 195 4.02 -14.51 18.77
CA ASN A 195 2.87 -13.62 19.02
C ASN A 195 2.33 -12.93 17.75
N LEU A 196 2.95 -13.13 16.59
CA LEU A 196 2.44 -12.77 15.28
C LEU A 196 2.35 -14.03 14.41
N GLY A 197 1.30 -14.17 13.60
CA GLY A 197 1.13 -15.31 12.71
C GLY A 197 1.03 -16.62 13.48
N VAL A 198 0.23 -16.65 14.54
CA VAL A 198 0.18 -17.78 15.50
C VAL A 198 -1.05 -18.67 15.37
N THR A 199 -1.93 -18.41 14.40
CA THR A 199 -3.09 -19.29 14.17
C THR A 199 -2.61 -20.71 13.84
N PRO A 200 -3.08 -21.75 14.57
CA PRO A 200 -2.60 -23.11 14.38
C PRO A 200 -2.85 -23.64 12.97
N GLY A 201 -1.85 -24.28 12.38
CA GLY A 201 -1.93 -24.84 11.04
C GLY A 201 -0.71 -25.67 10.68
N GLN A 202 -0.69 -26.21 9.47
CA GLN A 202 0.39 -27.00 8.94
C GLN A 202 0.73 -26.55 7.51
N VAL A 203 2.01 -26.51 7.17
CA VAL A 203 2.46 -26.40 5.79
C VAL A 203 2.27 -27.77 5.13
N ILE A 204 1.49 -27.79 4.07
CA ILE A 204 1.15 -29.03 3.33
C ILE A 204 1.79 -29.11 1.96
N PHE A 205 2.35 -28.02 1.46
CA PHE A 205 3.04 -27.94 0.18
C PHE A 205 4.13 -26.88 0.24
N GLN A 206 5.24 -27.15 -0.44
CA GLN A 206 6.32 -26.21 -0.68
C GLN A 206 6.90 -26.43 -2.07
N ASN A 207 7.12 -25.36 -2.80
CA ASN A 207 7.99 -25.31 -3.97
C ASN A 207 9.02 -24.19 -3.80
N HIS A 208 9.72 -23.80 -4.89
CA HIS A 208 10.72 -22.74 -4.84
C HIS A 208 10.14 -21.37 -4.47
N LEU A 209 8.86 -21.09 -4.77
CA LEU A 209 8.24 -19.76 -4.67
C LEU A 209 7.29 -19.62 -3.48
N ILE A 210 6.60 -20.71 -3.10
CA ILE A 210 5.57 -20.66 -2.07
C ILE A 210 5.64 -21.82 -1.06
N GLU A 211 5.11 -21.57 0.12
CA GLU A 211 4.52 -22.56 1.03
C GLU A 211 3.01 -22.40 1.04
N VAL A 212 2.25 -23.49 1.16
CA VAL A 212 0.82 -23.47 1.38
C VAL A 212 0.54 -23.95 2.80
N ILE A 213 -0.07 -23.08 3.60
CA ILE A 213 -0.49 -23.37 4.98
C ILE A 213 -1.96 -23.76 4.94
N GLN A 214 -2.31 -24.91 5.49
CA GLN A 214 -3.67 -25.30 5.84
C GLN A 214 -3.86 -25.04 7.33
N TYR A 215 -4.84 -24.22 7.71
CA TYR A 215 -5.11 -23.93 9.11
C TYR A 215 -5.96 -25.03 9.76
N SER A 216 -5.68 -25.31 11.02
CA SER A 216 -6.39 -26.32 11.80
C SER A 216 -7.82 -25.88 12.06
N PRO A 217 -8.82 -26.73 11.85
CA PRO A 217 -10.21 -26.40 12.16
C PRO A 217 -10.39 -26.15 13.66
N SER A 218 -11.28 -25.23 14.02
CA SER A 218 -11.66 -24.94 15.41
C SER A 218 -13.13 -25.22 15.71
N THR A 219 -13.88 -25.70 14.71
CA THR A 219 -15.31 -26.05 14.79
C THR A 219 -15.51 -27.53 14.49
N GLU A 220 -16.62 -28.12 14.94
CA GLU A 220 -16.97 -29.53 14.69
C GLU A 220 -17.33 -29.78 13.22
N THR A 221 -17.95 -28.81 12.58
CA THR A 221 -18.26 -28.80 11.14
C THR A 221 -17.67 -27.58 10.47
N VAL A 222 -17.44 -27.66 9.17
CA VAL A 222 -16.94 -26.57 8.33
C VAL A 222 -17.78 -26.48 7.05
N ALA A 223 -17.77 -25.31 6.42
CA ALA A 223 -18.32 -25.15 5.08
C ALA A 223 -17.59 -26.06 4.08
N SER A 224 -18.34 -26.66 3.15
CA SER A 224 -17.80 -27.60 2.15
C SER A 224 -16.78 -26.94 1.23
N GLU A 225 -17.01 -25.68 0.82
CA GLU A 225 -16.13 -24.93 -0.08
C GLU A 225 -14.98 -24.28 0.72
N PRO A 226 -13.72 -24.72 0.51
CA PRO A 226 -12.57 -24.15 1.20
C PRO A 226 -12.26 -22.74 0.69
N LEU A 227 -11.51 -21.97 1.49
CA LEU A 227 -11.04 -20.65 1.15
C LEU A 227 -9.51 -20.65 0.96
N LEU A 228 -9.05 -20.28 -0.23
CA LEU A 228 -7.64 -20.04 -0.54
C LEU A 228 -7.33 -18.54 -0.49
N ILE A 229 -6.41 -18.12 0.37
CA ILE A 229 -5.97 -16.74 0.51
C ILE A 229 -4.65 -16.51 -0.22
N VAL A 230 -4.64 -15.50 -1.11
CA VAL A 230 -3.49 -15.05 -1.90
C VAL A 230 -3.05 -13.68 -1.36
N PRO A 231 -2.12 -13.63 -0.40
CA PRO A 231 -1.64 -12.36 0.16
C PRO A 231 -0.69 -11.65 -0.81
N ALA A 232 -0.41 -10.38 -0.56
CA ALA A 232 0.67 -9.67 -1.23
C ALA A 232 2.03 -10.32 -0.93
N TRP A 233 2.96 -10.23 -1.89
CA TRP A 233 4.36 -10.67 -1.71
C TRP A 233 5.34 -9.51 -1.53
N ILE A 234 4.86 -8.27 -1.55
CA ILE A 234 5.64 -7.07 -1.18
C ILE A 234 5.99 -7.10 0.31
N MET A 235 5.15 -7.74 1.10
CA MET A 235 5.23 -7.89 2.54
C MET A 235 4.85 -9.33 2.92
N LYS A 236 5.13 -9.71 4.16
CA LYS A 236 4.80 -11.05 4.66
C LYS A 236 3.29 -11.24 4.80
N TYR A 237 2.82 -12.48 4.63
CA TYR A 237 1.40 -12.84 4.61
C TYR A 237 0.66 -12.54 5.91
N TYR A 238 1.36 -12.50 7.04
CA TYR A 238 0.76 -12.48 8.38
C TYR A 238 0.07 -11.17 8.76
N ILE A 239 -0.02 -10.20 7.87
CA ILE A 239 -0.97 -9.09 8.07
C ILE A 239 -2.42 -9.59 8.23
N LEU A 240 -2.77 -10.70 7.57
CA LEU A 240 -4.07 -11.34 7.66
C LEU A 240 -4.15 -12.33 8.83
N ASP A 241 -3.03 -12.55 9.52
CA ASP A 241 -2.89 -13.37 10.73
C ASP A 241 -2.03 -12.64 11.78
N LEU A 242 -2.37 -11.38 12.07
CA LEU A 242 -1.50 -10.46 12.80
C LEU A 242 -1.41 -10.80 14.29
N LEU A 243 -2.48 -10.57 15.04
CA LEU A 243 -2.66 -10.98 16.45
C LEU A 243 -3.93 -11.82 16.53
N PRO A 244 -4.14 -12.66 17.55
CA PRO A 244 -5.35 -13.46 17.69
C PRO A 244 -6.65 -12.65 17.53
N GLU A 245 -6.72 -11.45 18.11
CA GLU A 245 -7.86 -10.53 18.01
C GLU A 245 -7.98 -9.79 16.68
N ASN A 246 -6.89 -9.70 15.92
CA ASN A 246 -6.82 -9.04 14.61
C ASN A 246 -6.43 -10.00 13.49
N SER A 247 -6.54 -11.30 13.71
CA SER A 247 -6.33 -12.31 12.68
C SER A 247 -7.62 -12.58 11.92
N MET A 248 -7.64 -12.23 10.65
CA MET A 248 -8.74 -12.59 9.75
C MET A 248 -8.81 -14.11 9.56
N VAL A 249 -7.65 -14.76 9.51
CA VAL A 249 -7.56 -16.22 9.42
C VAL A 249 -8.20 -16.89 10.64
N ASN A 250 -7.77 -16.49 11.86
CA ASN A 250 -8.35 -17.04 13.09
C ASN A 250 -9.85 -16.79 13.18
N TYR A 251 -10.30 -15.61 12.77
CA TYR A 251 -11.71 -15.27 12.70
C TYR A 251 -12.47 -16.22 11.75
N LEU A 252 -12.01 -16.38 10.51
CA LEU A 252 -12.69 -17.21 9.50
C LEU A 252 -12.68 -18.71 9.87
N VAL A 253 -11.57 -19.20 10.43
CA VAL A 253 -11.50 -20.57 10.98
C VAL A 253 -12.51 -20.75 12.12
N GLY A 254 -12.62 -19.74 13.00
CA GLY A 254 -13.62 -19.72 14.07
C GLY A 254 -15.08 -19.66 13.59
N GLN A 255 -15.30 -19.22 12.35
CA GLN A 255 -16.60 -19.20 11.66
C GLN A 255 -16.83 -20.45 10.80
N GLY A 256 -16.07 -21.53 11.03
CA GLY A 256 -16.26 -22.79 10.31
C GLY A 256 -15.77 -22.77 8.85
N LYS A 257 -14.77 -21.97 8.51
CA LYS A 257 -14.14 -22.01 7.18
C LYS A 257 -12.89 -22.87 7.19
N THR A 258 -12.70 -23.72 6.17
CA THR A 258 -11.43 -24.38 5.91
C THR A 258 -10.54 -23.39 5.15
N VAL A 259 -9.51 -22.87 5.82
CA VAL A 259 -8.68 -21.79 5.30
C VAL A 259 -7.30 -22.29 4.90
N PHE A 260 -6.88 -21.92 3.68
CA PHE A 260 -5.52 -22.10 3.16
C PHE A 260 -4.89 -20.74 2.88
N MET A 261 -3.56 -20.61 3.09
CA MET A 261 -2.82 -19.37 2.89
C MET A 261 -1.53 -19.65 2.12
N ILE A 262 -1.27 -18.82 1.12
CA ILE A 262 0.05 -18.78 0.48
C ILE A 262 1.02 -18.00 1.37
N SER A 263 2.19 -18.58 1.67
CA SER A 263 3.34 -17.87 2.23
C SER A 263 4.43 -17.79 1.16
N TRP A 264 4.71 -16.56 0.68
CA TRP A 264 5.67 -16.32 -0.38
C TRP A 264 7.10 -16.36 0.13
N LYS A 265 8.01 -16.98 -0.64
CA LYS A 265 9.45 -16.88 -0.43
C LYS A 265 9.90 -15.42 -0.60
N ASN A 266 10.80 -14.94 0.26
CA ASN A 266 11.52 -13.69 0.02
C ASN A 266 12.58 -13.94 -1.07
N PRO A 267 12.46 -13.34 -2.28
CA PRO A 267 13.34 -13.66 -3.39
C PRO A 267 14.78 -13.18 -3.17
N ASP A 268 15.71 -13.85 -3.82
CA ASP A 268 17.13 -13.49 -3.87
C ASP A 268 17.58 -13.18 -5.32
N LYS A 269 18.87 -12.95 -5.51
CA LYS A 269 19.42 -12.58 -6.84
C LYS A 269 19.23 -13.67 -7.91
N ASP A 270 19.09 -14.94 -7.49
CA ASP A 270 18.94 -16.07 -8.41
C ASP A 270 17.48 -16.16 -8.92
N ASP A 271 16.54 -15.47 -8.23
CA ASP A 271 15.13 -15.35 -8.58
C ASP A 271 14.85 -14.22 -9.60
N ARG A 272 15.86 -13.56 -10.13
CA ARG A 272 15.75 -12.35 -10.97
C ARG A 272 14.83 -12.45 -12.19
N GLU A 273 14.74 -13.65 -12.76
CA GLU A 273 13.95 -13.92 -13.98
C GLU A 273 12.51 -14.36 -13.66
N LEU A 274 12.16 -14.58 -12.38
CA LEU A 274 10.79 -14.88 -11.99
C LEU A 274 9.88 -13.70 -12.35
N ASP A 275 8.84 -13.99 -13.12
CA ASP A 275 7.88 -12.98 -13.57
C ASP A 275 6.45 -13.25 -13.08
N LEU A 276 5.46 -12.49 -13.58
CA LEU A 276 4.06 -12.65 -13.18
C LEU A 276 3.46 -14.00 -13.63
N ASP A 277 3.96 -14.60 -14.72
CA ASP A 277 3.53 -15.94 -15.14
C ASP A 277 4.01 -17.02 -14.15
N ASP A 278 5.22 -16.85 -13.58
CA ASP A 278 5.73 -17.73 -12.54
C ASP A 278 4.93 -17.60 -11.24
N TYR A 279 4.60 -16.36 -10.82
CA TYR A 279 3.74 -16.11 -9.66
C TYR A 279 2.34 -16.68 -9.85
N LEU A 280 1.80 -16.63 -11.06
CA LEU A 280 0.54 -17.28 -11.40
C LEU A 280 0.68 -18.81 -11.33
N LYS A 281 1.63 -19.41 -12.06
CA LYS A 281 1.72 -20.88 -12.24
C LYS A 281 2.27 -21.59 -11.02
N HIS A 282 3.43 -21.12 -10.53
CA HIS A 282 4.13 -21.73 -9.41
C HIS A 282 3.66 -21.18 -8.06
N GLY A 283 2.89 -20.09 -8.08
CA GLY A 283 2.24 -19.50 -6.91
C GLY A 283 0.79 -19.92 -6.81
N PHE A 284 -0.11 -19.13 -7.39
CA PHE A 284 -1.56 -19.27 -7.22
C PHE A 284 -2.09 -20.63 -7.72
N LEU A 285 -1.77 -21.07 -8.96
CA LEU A 285 -2.27 -22.32 -9.51
C LEU A 285 -1.73 -23.53 -8.75
N ALA A 286 -0.45 -23.53 -8.37
CA ALA A 286 0.12 -24.60 -7.54
C ALA A 286 -0.54 -24.69 -6.15
N ALA A 287 -0.92 -23.55 -5.57
CA ALA A 287 -1.68 -23.54 -4.32
C ALA A 287 -3.12 -24.04 -4.52
N LEU A 288 -3.75 -23.67 -5.63
CA LEU A 288 -5.08 -24.14 -6.00
C LEU A 288 -5.11 -25.68 -6.15
N ASP A 289 -4.09 -26.25 -6.78
CA ASP A 289 -3.93 -27.70 -6.91
C ASP A 289 -3.76 -28.40 -5.56
N ALA A 290 -3.01 -27.78 -4.63
CA ALA A 290 -2.88 -28.31 -3.27
C ALA A 290 -4.23 -28.32 -2.53
N VAL A 291 -5.05 -27.27 -2.68
CA VAL A 291 -6.40 -27.22 -2.10
C VAL A 291 -7.31 -28.25 -2.73
N LYS A 292 -7.33 -28.40 -4.07
CA LYS A 292 -8.09 -29.44 -4.79
C LYS A 292 -7.68 -30.86 -4.35
N ALA A 293 -6.43 -31.06 -3.99
CA ALA A 293 -5.99 -32.36 -3.49
C ALA A 293 -6.55 -32.68 -2.10
N VAL A 294 -6.61 -31.68 -1.22
CA VAL A 294 -7.13 -31.85 0.16
C VAL A 294 -8.65 -31.91 0.17
N VAL A 295 -9.33 -31.04 -0.60
CA VAL A 295 -10.79 -30.98 -0.70
C VAL A 295 -11.19 -31.24 -2.15
N PRO A 296 -11.26 -32.52 -2.56
CA PRO A 296 -11.61 -32.87 -3.93
C PRO A 296 -13.10 -32.62 -4.22
N ASP A 297 -13.38 -32.51 -5.53
CA ASP A 297 -14.74 -32.40 -6.07
C ASP A 297 -15.57 -31.21 -5.55
N THR A 298 -14.89 -30.18 -5.06
CA THR A 298 -15.49 -28.98 -4.49
C THR A 298 -14.90 -27.73 -5.14
N LYS A 299 -15.71 -26.72 -5.43
CA LYS A 299 -15.24 -25.42 -5.88
C LYS A 299 -14.60 -24.64 -4.74
N ILE A 300 -13.70 -23.75 -5.07
CA ILE A 300 -12.85 -23.07 -4.10
C ILE A 300 -13.22 -21.59 -4.04
N ASN A 301 -13.53 -21.10 -2.85
CA ASN A 301 -13.59 -19.68 -2.58
C ASN A 301 -12.17 -19.11 -2.55
N THR A 302 -11.96 -17.94 -3.13
CA THR A 302 -10.63 -17.33 -3.19
C THR A 302 -10.65 -15.91 -2.64
N MET A 303 -9.56 -15.51 -1.99
CA MET A 303 -9.41 -14.16 -1.43
C MET A 303 -8.02 -13.63 -1.75
N GLY A 304 -7.93 -12.45 -2.38
CA GLY A 304 -6.66 -11.82 -2.69
C GLY A 304 -6.51 -10.46 -1.99
N TYR A 305 -5.34 -10.20 -1.42
CA TYR A 305 -5.04 -8.92 -0.77
C TYR A 305 -3.99 -8.14 -1.56
N CYS A 306 -4.27 -6.85 -1.84
CA CYS A 306 -3.37 -5.93 -2.53
C CYS A 306 -2.92 -6.51 -3.88
N ILE A 307 -1.61 -6.57 -4.18
CA ILE A 307 -1.07 -7.19 -5.41
C ILE A 307 -1.44 -8.69 -5.53
N GLY A 308 -1.63 -9.39 -4.40
CA GLY A 308 -2.15 -10.75 -4.40
C GLY A 308 -3.58 -10.83 -4.95
N GLY A 309 -4.40 -9.80 -4.71
CA GLY A 309 -5.73 -9.69 -5.33
C GLY A 309 -5.67 -9.36 -6.82
N THR A 310 -4.69 -8.57 -7.25
CA THR A 310 -4.43 -8.36 -8.69
C THR A 310 -4.02 -9.68 -9.37
N LEU A 311 -3.11 -10.45 -8.75
CA LEU A 311 -2.73 -11.78 -9.24
C LEU A 311 -3.92 -12.74 -9.26
N LEU A 312 -4.75 -12.74 -8.23
CA LEU A 312 -5.97 -13.55 -8.19
C LEU A 312 -6.94 -13.17 -9.32
N SER A 313 -7.09 -11.89 -9.62
CA SER A 313 -7.91 -11.43 -10.75
C SER A 313 -7.36 -11.90 -12.10
N ILE A 314 -6.03 -11.87 -12.26
CA ILE A 314 -5.33 -12.44 -13.42
C ILE A 314 -5.56 -13.96 -13.48
N GLY A 315 -5.43 -14.66 -12.36
CA GLY A 315 -5.64 -16.11 -12.26
C GLY A 315 -7.08 -16.52 -12.55
N ALA A 316 -8.06 -15.79 -12.02
CA ALA A 316 -9.47 -16.04 -12.31
C ALA A 316 -9.79 -15.84 -13.80
N ALA A 317 -9.24 -14.79 -14.43
CA ALA A 317 -9.39 -14.55 -15.86
C ALA A 317 -8.67 -15.61 -16.72
N TYR A 318 -7.50 -16.09 -16.25
CA TYR A 318 -6.78 -17.21 -16.89
C TYR A 318 -7.61 -18.50 -16.85
N LEU A 319 -8.12 -18.89 -15.66
CA LEU A 319 -8.97 -20.08 -15.51
C LEU A 319 -10.25 -19.99 -16.35
N ALA A 320 -10.87 -18.81 -16.38
CA ALA A 320 -12.06 -18.58 -17.23
C ALA A 320 -11.76 -18.74 -18.71
N ARG A 321 -10.57 -18.31 -19.19
CA ARG A 321 -10.12 -18.53 -20.58
C ARG A 321 -9.90 -20.00 -20.90
N GLU A 322 -9.40 -20.76 -19.93
CA GLU A 322 -9.12 -22.21 -20.09
C GLU A 322 -10.36 -23.10 -19.79
N ASP A 323 -11.53 -22.48 -19.60
CA ASP A 323 -12.78 -23.18 -19.23
C ASP A 323 -12.68 -24.00 -17.92
N ASP A 324 -11.76 -23.61 -17.01
CA ASP A 324 -11.62 -24.22 -15.68
C ASP A 324 -12.63 -23.58 -14.71
N ASP A 325 -13.53 -24.39 -14.17
CA ASP A 325 -14.62 -23.97 -13.27
C ASP A 325 -14.32 -24.21 -11.77
N SER A 326 -13.05 -24.36 -11.41
CA SER A 326 -12.58 -24.66 -10.03
C SER A 326 -12.94 -23.57 -9.01
N LEU A 327 -13.10 -22.32 -9.45
CA LEU A 327 -13.42 -21.24 -8.55
C LEU A 327 -14.93 -21.21 -8.23
N ASN A 328 -15.25 -20.93 -6.96
CA ASN A 328 -16.60 -20.68 -6.49
C ASN A 328 -16.89 -19.17 -6.39
N SER A 329 -15.93 -18.43 -5.85
CA SER A 329 -16.02 -16.97 -5.67
C SER A 329 -14.65 -16.30 -5.63
N VAL A 330 -14.63 -14.99 -5.84
CA VAL A 330 -13.43 -14.14 -5.77
C VAL A 330 -13.66 -13.00 -4.79
N THR A 331 -12.85 -12.93 -3.73
CA THR A 331 -12.80 -11.80 -2.81
C THR A 331 -11.55 -10.97 -3.07
N LEU A 332 -11.70 -9.66 -3.26
CA LEU A 332 -10.61 -8.72 -3.51
C LEU A 332 -10.52 -7.69 -2.37
N LEU A 333 -9.42 -7.70 -1.63
CA LEU A 333 -9.18 -6.80 -0.52
C LEU A 333 -8.17 -5.72 -0.92
N ALA A 334 -8.61 -4.47 -1.06
CA ALA A 334 -7.78 -3.33 -1.45
C ALA A 334 -6.90 -3.64 -2.69
N ALA A 335 -7.48 -4.28 -3.70
CA ALA A 335 -6.81 -4.74 -4.90
C ALA A 335 -7.33 -4.01 -6.13
N GLN A 336 -6.43 -3.63 -7.02
CA GLN A 336 -6.73 -2.91 -8.26
C GLN A 336 -6.69 -3.84 -9.45
N VAL A 337 -7.58 -3.62 -10.41
CA VAL A 337 -7.58 -4.24 -11.73
C VAL A 337 -7.51 -3.21 -12.85
N ASP A 338 -7.76 -1.95 -12.53
CA ASP A 338 -7.55 -0.78 -13.38
C ASP A 338 -6.57 0.18 -12.71
N PHE A 339 -5.52 0.57 -13.43
CA PHE A 339 -4.40 1.34 -12.92
C PHE A 339 -4.36 2.79 -13.43
N THR A 340 -5.41 3.29 -14.05
CA THR A 340 -5.47 4.68 -14.57
C THR A 340 -5.40 5.73 -13.45
N GLU A 341 -5.84 5.39 -12.24
CA GLU A 341 -5.78 6.23 -11.03
C GLU A 341 -5.21 5.43 -9.86
N ALA A 342 -4.07 4.79 -10.09
CA ALA A 342 -3.51 3.77 -9.22
C ALA A 342 -2.74 4.30 -8.01
N GLY A 343 -3.11 5.47 -7.50
CA GLY A 343 -2.56 6.03 -6.28
C GLY A 343 -1.30 6.85 -6.47
N GLU A 344 -0.69 7.22 -5.35
CA GLU A 344 0.41 8.19 -5.31
C GLU A 344 1.70 7.68 -5.96
N ILE A 345 1.87 6.37 -6.11
CA ILE A 345 3.04 5.76 -6.76
C ILE A 345 3.14 6.16 -8.25
N THR A 346 2.02 6.48 -8.89
CA THR A 346 1.98 6.90 -10.31
C THR A 346 2.86 8.12 -10.59
N ARG A 347 3.09 8.98 -9.60
CA ARG A 347 4.01 10.14 -9.69
C ARG A 347 5.44 9.76 -10.02
N PHE A 348 5.83 8.50 -9.75
CA PHE A 348 7.17 7.97 -9.96
C PHE A 348 7.26 7.00 -11.15
N LEU A 349 6.30 7.02 -12.06
CA LEU A 349 6.26 6.09 -13.19
C LEU A 349 6.65 6.72 -14.53
N GLY A 350 7.36 7.85 -14.51
CA GLY A 350 7.93 8.44 -15.71
C GLY A 350 9.00 7.55 -16.35
N ALA A 351 9.15 7.62 -17.68
CA ALA A 351 10.08 6.78 -18.43
C ALA A 351 11.52 6.83 -17.88
N SER A 352 12.00 8.02 -17.49
CA SER A 352 13.32 8.15 -16.86
C SER A 352 13.40 7.46 -15.51
N GLN A 353 12.35 7.53 -14.69
CA GLN A 353 12.30 6.89 -13.39
C GLN A 353 12.31 5.36 -13.54
N LEU A 354 11.50 4.83 -14.44
CA LEU A 354 11.45 3.39 -14.72
C LEU A 354 12.79 2.88 -15.22
N ALA A 355 13.45 3.60 -16.15
CA ALA A 355 14.77 3.22 -16.64
C ALA A 355 15.84 3.15 -15.53
N PHE A 356 15.74 4.01 -14.49
CA PHE A 356 16.61 3.94 -13.31
C PHE A 356 16.28 2.75 -12.42
N LEU A 357 15.00 2.51 -12.14
CA LEU A 357 14.54 1.35 -11.37
C LEU A 357 14.94 0.04 -12.04
N ASP A 358 14.66 -0.11 -13.34
CA ASP A 358 15.04 -1.29 -14.13
C ASP A 358 16.56 -1.51 -14.09
N SER A 359 17.35 -0.44 -14.18
CA SER A 359 18.81 -0.53 -14.11
C SER A 359 19.31 -0.97 -12.73
N MET A 360 18.68 -0.52 -11.66
CA MET A 360 18.99 -0.92 -10.29
C MET A 360 18.64 -2.40 -10.08
N MET A 361 17.42 -2.81 -10.45
CA MET A 361 16.93 -4.18 -10.33
C MET A 361 17.73 -5.14 -11.21
N TRP A 362 18.09 -4.73 -12.43
CA TRP A 362 18.96 -5.52 -13.30
C TRP A 362 20.32 -5.81 -12.64
N THR A 363 20.87 -4.82 -11.91
CA THR A 363 22.17 -4.97 -11.24
C THR A 363 22.09 -5.93 -10.04
N ASP A 364 21.05 -5.80 -9.22
CA ASP A 364 20.90 -6.51 -7.95
C ASP A 364 20.15 -7.85 -8.10
N GLY A 365 19.33 -7.99 -9.16
CA GLY A 365 18.44 -9.14 -9.40
C GLY A 365 17.04 -8.95 -8.80
N TYR A 366 16.84 -7.91 -7.97
CA TYR A 366 15.57 -7.62 -7.30
C TYR A 366 15.49 -6.14 -6.90
N LEU A 367 14.29 -5.70 -6.53
CA LEU A 367 14.09 -4.46 -5.80
C LEU A 367 14.18 -4.73 -4.29
N GLU A 368 15.05 -4.00 -3.61
CA GLU A 368 15.23 -4.09 -2.15
C GLU A 368 13.96 -3.66 -1.39
N ALA A 369 13.62 -4.40 -0.32
CA ALA A 369 12.53 -4.04 0.58
C ALA A 369 12.65 -2.61 1.13
N ALA A 370 13.86 -2.17 1.47
CA ALA A 370 14.13 -0.82 1.94
C ALA A 370 13.83 0.26 0.90
N SER A 371 14.02 -0.02 -0.40
CA SER A 371 13.69 0.91 -1.48
C SER A 371 12.18 1.09 -1.62
N MET A 372 11.42 -0.01 -1.57
CA MET A 372 9.97 0.02 -1.61
C MET A 372 9.40 0.72 -0.37
N GLY A 373 9.82 0.32 0.83
CA GLY A 373 9.39 0.95 2.08
C GLY A 373 9.82 2.42 2.18
N GLY A 374 10.98 2.78 1.58
CA GLY A 374 11.45 4.16 1.47
C GLY A 374 10.55 5.03 0.58
N ALA A 375 10.11 4.50 -0.56
CA ALA A 375 9.16 5.20 -1.44
C ALA A 375 7.83 5.47 -0.71
N PHE A 376 7.24 4.47 -0.05
CA PHE A 376 6.01 4.66 0.73
C PHE A 376 6.18 5.65 1.90
N LYS A 377 7.33 5.64 2.59
CA LYS A 377 7.63 6.61 3.65
C LYS A 377 7.78 8.02 3.08
N ALA A 378 8.40 8.18 1.92
CA ALA A 378 8.56 9.48 1.26
C ALA A 378 7.21 10.08 0.82
N LEU A 379 6.29 9.25 0.32
CA LEU A 379 4.93 9.68 -0.02
C LEU A 379 4.15 10.24 1.19
N ARG A 380 4.48 9.82 2.39
CA ARG A 380 3.86 10.23 3.65
C ARG A 380 4.90 10.77 4.64
N ALA A 381 5.88 11.54 4.14
CA ALA A 381 7.05 11.96 4.93
C ALA A 381 6.67 12.69 6.22
N GLN A 382 5.62 13.52 6.22
CA GLN A 382 5.18 14.20 7.43
C GLN A 382 4.77 13.23 8.53
N ASP A 383 3.97 12.21 8.20
CA ASP A 383 3.46 11.24 9.18
C ASP A 383 4.48 10.15 9.53
N MET A 384 5.34 9.77 8.56
CA MET A 384 6.22 8.61 8.68
C MET A 384 7.67 8.97 9.03
N ILE A 385 8.07 10.23 8.83
CA ILE A 385 9.45 10.68 9.06
C ILE A 385 9.46 11.84 10.06
N TRP A 386 8.78 12.95 9.76
CA TRP A 386 8.92 14.19 10.53
C TRP A 386 8.23 14.14 11.88
N ASN A 387 6.95 13.74 11.94
CA ASN A 387 6.23 13.60 13.23
C ASN A 387 6.93 12.61 14.16
N PRO A 388 7.32 11.39 13.72
CA PRO A 388 8.10 10.47 14.55
C PRO A 388 9.44 11.04 15.02
N ALA A 389 10.14 11.81 14.18
CA ALA A 389 11.39 12.45 14.55
C ALA A 389 11.20 13.50 15.65
N VAL A 390 10.15 14.34 15.55
CA VAL A 390 9.81 15.32 16.59
C VAL A 390 9.47 14.63 17.91
N GLU A 391 8.60 13.61 17.89
CA GLU A 391 8.23 12.84 19.08
C GLU A 391 9.44 12.17 19.73
N ARG A 392 10.31 11.56 18.93
CA ARG A 392 11.45 10.81 19.43
C ARG A 392 12.60 11.68 19.91
N TYR A 393 12.97 12.73 19.13
CA TYR A 393 14.18 13.50 19.38
C TYR A 393 13.96 14.80 20.15
N TYR A 394 12.76 15.40 20.06
CA TYR A 394 12.45 16.63 20.79
C TYR A 394 11.51 16.39 21.97
N MET A 395 10.53 15.49 21.84
CA MET A 395 9.65 15.15 22.96
C MET A 395 10.26 14.11 23.90
N GLY A 396 11.35 13.42 23.49
CA GLY A 396 12.00 12.36 24.25
C GLY A 396 11.19 11.07 24.39
N ARG A 397 10.13 10.93 23.57
CA ARG A 397 9.21 9.78 23.66
C ARG A 397 9.74 8.62 22.84
N GLU A 398 9.75 7.43 23.44
CA GLU A 398 9.89 6.18 22.68
C GLU A 398 8.51 5.63 22.39
N SER A 399 8.15 5.56 21.09
CA SER A 399 6.97 4.83 20.69
C SER A 399 7.31 3.34 20.61
N LYS A 400 6.61 2.52 21.35
CA LYS A 400 6.67 1.07 21.11
C LYS A 400 5.97 0.78 19.79
N PRO A 401 6.57 -0.03 18.92
CA PRO A 401 5.88 -0.49 17.72
C PRO A 401 4.55 -1.14 18.08
N ILE A 402 3.52 -0.88 17.28
CA ILE A 402 2.28 -1.66 17.29
C ILE A 402 2.42 -2.83 16.30
N PRO A 403 1.60 -3.88 16.38
CA PRO A 403 1.72 -5.06 15.52
C PRO A 403 1.82 -4.73 14.03
N LEU A 404 1.02 -3.79 13.57
CA LEU A 404 1.02 -3.35 12.17
C LEU A 404 2.34 -2.62 11.79
N MET A 405 2.96 -1.89 12.72
CA MET A 405 4.27 -1.27 12.49
C MET A 405 5.40 -2.32 12.45
N ALA A 406 5.31 -3.34 13.30
CA ALA A 406 6.23 -4.46 13.27
C ALA A 406 6.15 -5.20 11.92
N TRP A 407 4.93 -5.52 11.47
CA TRP A 407 4.73 -6.11 10.14
C TRP A 407 5.27 -5.21 9.01
N ASN A 408 5.01 -3.90 9.04
CA ASN A 408 5.55 -2.94 8.04
C ASN A 408 7.08 -2.88 8.01
N ALA A 409 7.75 -3.24 9.10
CA ALA A 409 9.19 -3.30 9.16
C ALA A 409 9.77 -4.59 8.55
N ASP A 410 8.95 -5.63 8.40
CA ASP A 410 9.32 -6.95 7.88
C ASP A 410 8.99 -7.08 6.37
N GLY A 411 9.58 -6.20 5.57
CA GLY A 411 9.36 -6.16 4.13
C GLY A 411 10.11 -7.25 3.36
N THR A 412 9.64 -7.54 2.15
CA THR A 412 10.25 -8.50 1.23
C THR A 412 10.82 -7.81 -0.01
N ARG A 413 11.66 -8.51 -0.75
CA ARG A 413 12.19 -8.09 -2.05
C ARG A 413 11.21 -8.45 -3.17
N MET A 414 11.43 -7.87 -4.35
CA MET A 414 10.65 -8.18 -5.54
C MET A 414 11.59 -8.53 -6.70
N PRO A 415 11.43 -9.69 -7.37
CA PRO A 415 12.26 -10.09 -8.51
C PRO A 415 12.26 -9.03 -9.61
N ALA A 416 13.40 -8.85 -10.27
CA ALA A 416 13.57 -7.80 -11.27
C ALA A 416 12.57 -7.92 -12.42
N ALA A 417 12.42 -9.11 -13.00
CA ALA A 417 11.51 -9.35 -14.13
C ALA A 417 10.05 -9.10 -13.73
N MET A 418 9.59 -9.70 -12.61
CA MET A 418 8.23 -9.54 -12.13
C MET A 418 7.89 -8.07 -11.85
N HIS A 419 8.75 -7.36 -11.13
CA HIS A 419 8.44 -5.99 -10.74
C HIS A 419 8.48 -5.02 -11.93
N SER A 420 9.44 -5.18 -12.84
CA SER A 420 9.49 -4.41 -14.09
C SER A 420 8.21 -4.61 -14.91
N ARG A 421 7.81 -5.87 -15.14
CA ARG A 421 6.57 -6.19 -15.87
C ARG A 421 5.33 -5.63 -15.17
N TYR A 422 5.23 -5.74 -13.85
CA TYR A 422 4.17 -5.17 -13.04
C TYR A 422 4.02 -3.65 -13.26
N LEU A 423 5.13 -2.91 -13.20
CA LEU A 423 5.09 -1.46 -13.40
C LEU A 423 4.76 -1.08 -14.85
N HIS A 424 5.38 -1.72 -15.83
CA HIS A 424 5.18 -1.37 -17.24
C HIS A 424 3.80 -1.79 -17.75
N GLU A 425 3.42 -3.07 -17.60
CA GLU A 425 2.21 -3.58 -18.23
C GLU A 425 0.92 -3.22 -17.48
N LEU A 426 0.97 -3.09 -16.13
CA LEU A 426 -0.21 -2.76 -15.35
C LEU A 426 -0.30 -1.27 -15.07
N PHE A 427 0.71 -0.64 -14.47
CA PHE A 427 0.60 0.78 -14.10
C PHE A 427 0.71 1.74 -15.29
N VAL A 428 1.67 1.53 -16.20
CA VAL A 428 1.90 2.46 -17.31
C VAL A 428 0.92 2.19 -18.45
N GLU A 429 0.81 0.92 -18.88
CA GLU A 429 0.03 0.55 -20.05
C GLU A 429 -1.39 0.11 -19.72
N ASN A 430 -1.68 -0.22 -18.46
CA ASN A 430 -2.99 -0.70 -17.99
C ASN A 430 -3.58 -1.83 -18.86
N ARG A 431 -2.70 -2.78 -19.26
CA ARG A 431 -3.05 -3.85 -20.22
C ARG A 431 -4.16 -4.77 -19.73
N LEU A 432 -4.28 -4.98 -18.41
CA LEU A 432 -5.28 -5.88 -17.84
C LEU A 432 -6.70 -5.42 -18.15
N THR A 433 -7.00 -4.14 -17.92
CA THR A 433 -8.31 -3.54 -18.25
C THR A 433 -8.58 -3.50 -19.74
N GLN A 434 -7.53 -3.39 -20.56
CA GLN A 434 -7.63 -3.35 -22.01
C GLN A 434 -7.76 -4.74 -22.65
N CYS A 435 -7.80 -5.81 -21.87
CA CYS A 435 -7.76 -7.20 -22.35
C CYS A 435 -6.53 -7.50 -23.24
N LYS A 436 -5.38 -6.85 -22.91
CA LYS A 436 -4.11 -7.01 -23.63
C LYS A 436 -3.02 -7.62 -22.75
N PHE A 437 -3.32 -7.92 -21.49
CA PHE A 437 -2.39 -8.59 -20.62
C PHE A 437 -2.27 -10.06 -21.03
N LEU A 438 -1.04 -10.51 -21.28
CA LEU A 438 -0.79 -11.83 -21.82
C LEU A 438 -0.33 -12.81 -20.73
N ILE A 439 -0.92 -13.98 -20.72
CA ILE A 439 -0.44 -15.17 -20.01
C ILE A 439 -0.28 -16.27 -21.04
N ASP A 440 0.88 -16.91 -21.10
CA ASP A 440 1.21 -17.89 -22.14
C ASP A 440 1.00 -17.33 -23.56
N GLU A 441 1.45 -16.08 -23.77
CA GLU A 441 1.35 -15.37 -25.05
C GLU A 441 -0.10 -15.15 -25.55
N LYS A 442 -1.11 -15.43 -24.71
CA LYS A 442 -2.53 -15.24 -25.02
C LYS A 442 -3.17 -14.20 -24.09
N PRO A 443 -4.04 -13.35 -24.60
CA PRO A 443 -4.71 -12.35 -23.76
C PRO A 443 -5.68 -13.00 -22.78
N ILE A 444 -5.83 -12.34 -21.63
CA ILE A 444 -6.87 -12.66 -20.64
C ILE A 444 -7.81 -11.47 -20.47
N ALA A 445 -9.03 -11.75 -19.99
CA ALA A 445 -10.03 -10.73 -19.76
C ALA A 445 -10.82 -11.00 -18.46
N ILE A 446 -10.83 -10.05 -17.54
CA ILE A 446 -11.58 -10.16 -16.27
C ILE A 446 -13.08 -10.31 -16.54
N GLN A 447 -13.57 -9.72 -17.63
CA GLN A 447 -14.97 -9.84 -18.05
C GLN A 447 -15.39 -11.28 -18.42
N ASP A 448 -14.46 -12.23 -18.53
CA ASP A 448 -14.77 -13.65 -18.79
C ASP A 448 -15.03 -14.43 -17.49
N VAL A 449 -14.62 -13.88 -16.34
CA VAL A 449 -14.92 -14.45 -15.02
C VAL A 449 -16.43 -14.41 -14.76
N ARG A 450 -17.00 -15.56 -14.36
CA ARG A 450 -18.45 -15.70 -14.14
C ARG A 450 -18.85 -15.90 -12.68
N VAL A 451 -17.88 -16.17 -11.81
CA VAL A 451 -18.14 -16.33 -10.39
C VAL A 451 -18.35 -14.97 -9.70
N PRO A 452 -19.13 -14.92 -8.60
CA PRO A 452 -19.40 -13.68 -7.90
C PRO A 452 -18.14 -13.07 -7.26
N PHE A 453 -18.12 -11.74 -7.17
CA PHE A 453 -17.06 -10.98 -6.52
C PHE A 453 -17.54 -10.34 -5.21
N PHE A 454 -16.69 -10.38 -4.19
CA PHE A 454 -16.76 -9.52 -3.03
C PHE A 454 -15.54 -8.59 -3.02
N VAL A 455 -15.76 -7.28 -3.08
CA VAL A 455 -14.66 -6.33 -3.30
C VAL A 455 -14.65 -5.29 -2.19
N VAL A 456 -13.52 -5.14 -1.52
CA VAL A 456 -13.33 -4.20 -0.41
C VAL A 456 -12.37 -3.10 -0.79
N GLY A 457 -12.85 -1.85 -0.74
CA GLY A 457 -12.03 -0.64 -0.79
C GLY A 457 -11.87 0.00 0.59
N THR A 458 -10.84 0.81 0.78
CA THR A 458 -10.62 1.55 2.03
C THR A 458 -10.55 3.05 1.77
N THR A 459 -11.31 3.86 2.57
CA THR A 459 -11.56 5.29 2.28
C THR A 459 -10.32 6.18 2.23
N ALA A 460 -9.28 5.83 3.01
CA ALA A 460 -8.04 6.59 3.12
C ALA A 460 -6.84 5.84 2.50
N ASP A 461 -7.09 5.07 1.46
CA ASP A 461 -6.07 4.31 0.74
C ASP A 461 -5.37 5.18 -0.30
N HIS A 462 -4.07 5.31 -0.17
CA HIS A 462 -3.20 6.01 -1.11
C HIS A 462 -2.37 5.06 -1.99
N VAL A 463 -2.42 3.75 -1.70
CA VAL A 463 -1.73 2.68 -2.45
C VAL A 463 -2.66 2.11 -3.52
N ALA A 464 -3.88 1.75 -3.12
CA ALA A 464 -4.95 1.28 -3.99
C ALA A 464 -6.22 2.12 -3.75
N PRO A 465 -6.30 3.35 -4.26
CA PRO A 465 -7.44 4.24 -4.01
C PRO A 465 -8.76 3.55 -4.27
N TRP A 466 -9.70 3.66 -3.34
CA TRP A 466 -10.96 2.92 -3.43
C TRP A 466 -11.74 3.19 -4.73
N LYS A 467 -11.59 4.39 -5.33
CA LYS A 467 -12.18 4.70 -6.63
C LYS A 467 -11.56 3.86 -7.75
N SER A 468 -10.27 3.55 -7.67
CA SER A 468 -9.61 2.62 -8.59
C SER A 468 -10.10 1.18 -8.35
N VAL A 469 -10.20 0.75 -7.08
CA VAL A 469 -10.77 -0.55 -6.71
C VAL A 469 -12.23 -0.67 -7.17
N TYR A 470 -13.02 0.40 -7.06
CA TYR A 470 -14.42 0.44 -7.48
C TYR A 470 -14.61 0.18 -8.99
N LYS A 471 -13.59 0.45 -9.82
CA LYS A 471 -13.66 0.28 -11.28
C LYS A 471 -13.92 -1.17 -11.72
N ILE A 472 -13.75 -2.16 -10.84
CA ILE A 472 -14.19 -3.53 -11.11
C ILE A 472 -15.67 -3.59 -11.54
N ASN A 473 -16.50 -2.66 -11.04
CA ASN A 473 -17.91 -2.54 -11.42
C ASN A 473 -18.14 -2.19 -12.90
N HIS A 474 -17.12 -1.67 -13.59
CA HIS A 474 -17.18 -1.44 -15.04
C HIS A 474 -16.65 -2.61 -15.85
N ILE A 475 -15.79 -3.43 -15.24
CA ILE A 475 -14.96 -4.40 -15.94
C ILE A 475 -15.60 -5.79 -15.86
N ALA A 476 -15.96 -6.24 -14.65
CA ALA A 476 -16.53 -7.56 -14.46
C ALA A 476 -18.01 -7.64 -14.90
N ARG A 477 -18.36 -8.81 -15.43
CA ARG A 477 -19.72 -9.16 -15.87
C ARG A 477 -20.36 -10.21 -14.96
N SER A 478 -20.01 -10.18 -13.70
CA SER A 478 -20.51 -11.06 -12.65
C SER A 478 -21.21 -10.24 -11.58
N ASP A 479 -21.88 -10.91 -10.66
CA ASP A 479 -22.41 -10.32 -9.44
C ASP A 479 -21.27 -9.71 -8.63
N ILE A 480 -21.43 -8.48 -8.14
CA ILE A 480 -20.44 -7.78 -7.34
C ILE A 480 -21.09 -7.27 -6.06
N THR A 481 -20.55 -7.68 -4.92
CA THR A 481 -20.76 -7.02 -3.64
C THR A 481 -19.58 -6.09 -3.39
N PHE A 482 -19.79 -4.78 -3.49
CA PHE A 482 -18.75 -3.78 -3.20
C PHE A 482 -18.93 -3.23 -1.79
N LEU A 483 -17.85 -3.23 -1.01
CA LEU A 483 -17.82 -2.73 0.34
C LEU A 483 -16.71 -1.67 0.48
N LEU A 484 -17.04 -0.52 1.03
CA LEU A 484 -16.11 0.56 1.34
C LEU A 484 -15.98 0.71 2.85
N THR A 485 -14.80 0.43 3.41
CA THR A 485 -14.54 0.56 4.86
C THR A 485 -13.68 1.79 5.17
N SER A 486 -13.87 2.34 6.37
CA SER A 486 -13.03 3.42 6.87
C SER A 486 -11.62 2.93 7.21
N GLY A 487 -10.62 3.78 6.97
CA GLY A 487 -9.20 3.47 7.25
C GLY A 487 -8.34 3.50 6.00
N GLY A 488 -7.06 3.23 6.18
CA GLY A 488 -6.08 3.15 5.08
C GLY A 488 -5.87 1.71 4.65
N HIS A 489 -4.98 1.53 3.67
CA HIS A 489 -4.69 0.28 2.96
C HIS A 489 -4.60 -0.96 3.84
N ASN A 490 -3.83 -0.88 4.92
CA ASN A 490 -3.61 -2.01 5.82
C ASN A 490 -4.61 -2.02 7.00
N ALA A 491 -4.75 -0.87 7.68
CA ALA A 491 -5.56 -0.76 8.89
C ALA A 491 -7.08 -0.85 8.62
N GLY A 492 -7.54 -0.59 7.39
CA GLY A 492 -8.92 -0.81 6.98
C GLY A 492 -9.25 -2.28 6.75
N ILE A 493 -8.24 -3.07 6.37
CA ILE A 493 -8.37 -4.51 6.11
C ILE A 493 -8.15 -5.33 7.39
N ALA A 494 -7.03 -5.13 8.10
CA ALA A 494 -6.72 -5.81 9.36
C ALA A 494 -7.49 -5.17 10.54
N CYS A 495 -8.79 -5.40 10.60
CA CYS A 495 -9.74 -4.70 11.47
C CYS A 495 -10.71 -5.70 12.09
N GLY A 496 -10.27 -6.36 13.18
CA GLY A 496 -11.06 -7.38 13.87
C GLY A 496 -12.49 -6.98 14.24
N PRO A 497 -13.37 -7.96 14.52
CA PRO A 497 -14.81 -7.72 14.72
C PRO A 497 -15.13 -6.71 15.83
N GLU A 498 -14.30 -6.65 16.85
CA GLU A 498 -14.50 -5.78 18.02
C GLU A 498 -13.96 -4.36 17.87
N HIS A 499 -13.50 -3.96 16.67
CA HIS A 499 -12.91 -2.65 16.47
C HIS A 499 -13.96 -1.53 16.64
N PRO A 500 -13.85 -0.63 17.65
CA PRO A 500 -14.97 0.22 18.10
C PRO A 500 -15.27 1.42 17.20
N ARG A 501 -14.40 1.75 16.24
CA ARG A 501 -14.47 3.01 15.48
C ARG A 501 -14.51 2.83 13.96
N ARG A 502 -14.68 1.61 13.47
CA ARG A 502 -14.81 1.40 12.04
C ARG A 502 -16.22 1.69 11.55
N THR A 503 -16.28 2.11 10.31
CA THR A 503 -17.55 2.25 9.59
C THR A 503 -17.38 1.63 8.21
N TYR A 504 -18.47 1.18 7.61
CA TYR A 504 -18.48 0.66 6.25
C TYR A 504 -19.80 0.98 5.56
N GLN A 505 -19.76 0.95 4.23
CA GLN A 505 -20.90 0.99 3.34
C GLN A 505 -20.82 -0.23 2.43
N VAL A 506 -21.93 -0.83 2.07
CA VAL A 506 -21.95 -2.02 1.23
C VAL A 506 -23.15 -2.00 0.29
N ALA A 507 -22.96 -2.43 -0.95
CA ALA A 507 -24.03 -2.62 -1.91
C ALA A 507 -23.73 -3.80 -2.85
N PHE A 508 -24.79 -4.47 -3.23
CA PHE A 508 -24.79 -5.52 -4.24
C PHE A 508 -25.17 -4.93 -5.61
N ARG A 509 -24.57 -5.48 -6.67
CA ARG A 509 -24.83 -5.13 -8.07
C ARG A 509 -24.91 -6.39 -8.91
N GLU A 510 -25.99 -6.53 -9.68
CA GLU A 510 -26.09 -7.53 -10.74
C GLU A 510 -25.38 -7.08 -12.04
N PRO A 511 -24.98 -8.02 -12.93
CA PRO A 511 -24.24 -7.69 -14.16
C PRO A 511 -24.96 -6.70 -15.10
N MET A 512 -26.28 -6.70 -15.07
CA MET A 512 -27.13 -5.86 -15.93
C MET A 512 -27.57 -4.55 -15.27
N ASP A 513 -27.20 -4.30 -14.02
CA ASP A 513 -27.54 -3.07 -13.32
C ASP A 513 -26.88 -1.86 -13.97
N LYS A 514 -27.58 -0.73 -13.89
CA LYS A 514 -27.01 0.54 -14.33
C LYS A 514 -25.82 0.92 -13.47
N TYR A 515 -24.79 1.41 -14.14
CA TYR A 515 -23.64 1.95 -13.47
C TYR A 515 -23.98 3.15 -12.59
N ILE A 516 -23.42 3.17 -11.39
CA ILE A 516 -23.44 4.28 -10.46
C ILE A 516 -21.98 4.75 -10.29
N ASP A 517 -21.72 6.04 -10.46
CA ASP A 517 -20.38 6.58 -10.25
C ASP A 517 -19.99 6.53 -8.75
N PRO A 518 -18.68 6.48 -8.44
CA PRO A 518 -18.22 6.28 -7.06
C PRO A 518 -18.68 7.38 -6.08
N ASP A 519 -18.78 8.64 -6.50
CA ASP A 519 -19.21 9.74 -5.62
C ASP A 519 -20.71 9.65 -5.31
N THR A 520 -21.52 9.34 -6.31
CA THR A 520 -22.95 9.04 -6.13
C THR A 520 -23.15 7.79 -5.27
N TRP A 521 -22.34 6.74 -5.48
CA TRP A 521 -22.42 5.51 -4.70
C TRP A 521 -22.22 5.80 -3.20
N VAL A 522 -21.14 6.47 -2.83
CA VAL A 522 -20.86 6.85 -1.43
C VAL A 522 -21.95 7.72 -0.83
N ALA A 523 -22.51 8.66 -1.62
CA ALA A 523 -23.55 9.58 -1.15
C ALA A 523 -24.90 8.87 -0.90
N THR A 524 -25.15 7.73 -1.56
CA THR A 524 -26.45 7.04 -1.52
C THR A 524 -26.47 5.80 -0.63
N GLN A 525 -25.29 5.22 -0.28
CA GLN A 525 -25.25 4.01 0.54
C GLN A 525 -25.30 4.36 2.03
N GLU A 526 -26.01 3.53 2.80
CA GLU A 526 -26.08 3.64 4.26
C GLU A 526 -24.72 3.34 4.89
N THR A 527 -24.34 4.13 5.90
CA THR A 527 -23.12 3.92 6.66
C THR A 527 -23.43 3.10 7.92
N HIS A 528 -22.79 1.94 8.03
CA HIS A 528 -22.85 1.05 9.18
C HIS A 528 -21.63 1.26 10.09
N THR A 529 -21.80 1.01 11.39
CA THR A 529 -20.71 1.07 12.39
C THR A 529 -20.22 -0.33 12.71
N GLY A 530 -18.91 -0.48 12.94
CA GLY A 530 -18.27 -1.74 13.27
C GLY A 530 -17.35 -2.28 12.16
N SER A 531 -16.83 -3.47 12.39
CA SER A 531 -16.01 -4.18 11.42
C SER A 531 -16.86 -4.76 10.29
N TRP A 532 -16.31 -4.78 9.10
CA TRP A 532 -16.92 -5.38 7.91
C TRP A 532 -16.71 -6.90 7.80
N TRP A 533 -15.86 -7.52 8.64
CA TRP A 533 -15.60 -8.97 8.58
C TRP A 533 -16.84 -9.84 8.73
N PRO A 534 -17.82 -9.50 9.63
CA PRO A 534 -19.08 -10.24 9.68
C PRO A 534 -19.87 -10.23 8.37
N VAL A 535 -19.81 -9.13 7.60
CA VAL A 535 -20.47 -9.03 6.28
C VAL A 535 -19.81 -9.97 5.29
N LEU A 536 -18.46 -10.01 5.27
CA LEU A 536 -17.71 -10.96 4.45
C LEU A 536 -18.07 -12.41 4.81
N ASN A 537 -18.10 -12.73 6.12
CA ASN A 537 -18.44 -14.09 6.54
C ASN A 537 -19.85 -14.50 6.07
N LEU A 538 -20.84 -13.63 6.27
CA LEU A 538 -22.21 -13.88 5.79
C LEU A 538 -22.27 -14.06 4.28
N TRP A 539 -21.49 -13.29 3.53
CA TRP A 539 -21.40 -13.44 2.08
C TRP A 539 -20.74 -14.77 1.68
N LEU A 540 -19.67 -15.18 2.36
CA LEU A 540 -19.03 -16.49 2.15
C LEU A 540 -19.97 -17.65 2.51
N ASP A 541 -20.81 -17.51 3.54
CA ASP A 541 -21.84 -18.50 3.90
C ASP A 541 -22.83 -18.71 2.77
N GLN A 542 -23.20 -17.63 2.06
CA GLN A 542 -24.08 -17.70 0.88
C GLN A 542 -23.43 -18.40 -0.33
N GLN A 543 -22.09 -18.50 -0.34
CA GLN A 543 -21.33 -19.20 -1.37
C GLN A 543 -21.05 -20.67 -0.99
N CYS A 544 -21.56 -21.15 0.12
CA CYS A 544 -21.34 -22.50 0.62
C CYS A 544 -22.57 -23.36 0.46
N SER A 545 -22.37 -24.62 0.04
CA SER A 545 -23.47 -25.55 -0.28
C SER A 545 -23.99 -26.24 0.98
N GLU A 546 -23.11 -26.73 1.83
CA GLU A 546 -23.43 -27.53 3.02
C GLU A 546 -22.34 -27.44 4.07
N GLU A 547 -22.64 -27.94 5.26
CA GLU A 547 -21.64 -28.17 6.30
C GLU A 547 -21.16 -29.62 6.28
N VAL A 548 -19.84 -29.81 6.39
CA VAL A 548 -19.18 -31.11 6.36
C VAL A 548 -18.21 -31.27 7.52
N ALA A 549 -17.74 -32.49 7.77
CA ALA A 549 -16.62 -32.70 8.68
C ALA A 549 -15.36 -32.01 8.14
N PRO A 550 -14.49 -31.44 9.00
CA PRO A 550 -13.25 -30.83 8.56
C PRO A 550 -12.39 -31.79 7.76
N PRO A 551 -11.78 -31.34 6.62
CA PRO A 551 -10.91 -32.20 5.85
C PRO A 551 -9.63 -32.55 6.65
N PRO A 552 -8.95 -33.67 6.31
CA PRO A 552 -7.68 -34.03 6.92
C PRO A 552 -6.62 -32.96 6.63
N MET A 553 -5.57 -32.91 7.47
CA MET A 553 -4.43 -32.03 7.24
C MET A 553 -3.55 -32.61 6.15
N GLY A 554 -3.52 -31.92 4.99
CA GLY A 554 -2.86 -32.38 3.79
C GLY A 554 -3.57 -33.53 3.08
N ALA A 555 -2.95 -34.05 2.01
CA ALA A 555 -3.39 -35.20 1.21
C ALA A 555 -2.17 -36.04 0.81
N PRO A 556 -1.60 -36.83 1.74
CA PRO A 556 -0.34 -37.57 1.50
C PRO A 556 -0.39 -38.48 0.29
N ASP A 557 -1.52 -39.13 0.06
CA ASP A 557 -1.72 -40.06 -1.07
C ASP A 557 -1.72 -39.37 -2.42
N LYS A 558 -1.91 -38.02 -2.44
CA LYS A 558 -1.84 -37.17 -3.62
C LYS A 558 -0.54 -36.35 -3.68
N GLY A 559 0.42 -36.60 -2.77
CA GLY A 559 1.71 -35.90 -2.72
C GLY A 559 1.76 -34.68 -1.80
N TYR A 560 0.68 -34.28 -1.19
CA TYR A 560 0.56 -33.11 -0.30
C TYR A 560 0.58 -33.51 1.17
N LYS A 561 1.75 -33.93 1.65
CA LYS A 561 1.92 -34.34 3.05
C LYS A 561 2.18 -33.13 3.95
N VAL A 562 1.82 -33.26 5.22
CA VAL A 562 2.24 -32.31 6.25
C VAL A 562 3.77 -32.26 6.33
N LEU A 563 4.34 -31.06 6.22
CA LEU A 563 5.78 -30.83 6.20
C LEU A 563 6.28 -30.31 7.56
N TRP A 564 5.70 -29.23 8.06
CA TRP A 564 6.00 -28.61 9.35
C TRP A 564 4.84 -27.71 9.82
N PRO A 565 4.84 -27.28 11.11
CA PRO A 565 3.82 -26.38 11.61
C PRO A 565 3.84 -25.00 10.95
N ALA A 566 2.67 -24.32 10.94
CA ALA A 566 2.59 -22.87 10.73
C ALA A 566 3.46 -22.14 11.78
N PRO A 567 4.03 -20.99 11.43
CA PRO A 567 3.83 -20.19 10.22
C PRO A 567 4.71 -20.59 9.03
N GLY A 568 5.36 -21.73 9.05
CA GLY A 568 6.23 -22.20 7.99
C GLY A 568 7.67 -21.70 8.10
N LYS A 569 8.41 -21.74 7.00
CA LYS A 569 9.82 -21.31 6.94
C LYS A 569 10.01 -20.04 6.10
N TYR A 570 9.25 -19.87 5.02
CA TYR A 570 9.42 -18.74 4.11
C TYR A 570 9.12 -17.40 4.76
N VAL A 571 8.28 -17.38 5.77
CA VAL A 571 7.98 -16.18 6.55
C VAL A 571 9.19 -15.61 7.31
N PHE A 572 10.23 -16.41 7.56
CA PHE A 572 11.47 -16.00 8.26
C PHE A 572 12.61 -15.60 7.29
N GLY A 573 12.39 -15.72 5.97
CA GLY A 573 13.39 -15.41 4.95
C GLY A 573 13.53 -13.92 4.63
#